data_ac5d663727c851dc58a69271f5497c30
#
_entry.id   ac5d663727c851dc58a69271f5497c30
#
_cell.length_a   1.000
_cell.length_b   1.000
_cell.length_c   1.000
_cell.angle_alpha   90.00
_cell.angle_beta   90.00
_cell.angle_gamma   90.00
#
_symmetry.space_group_name_H-M   'P 1'
#
loop_
_entity.id
_entity.type
_entity.pdbx_description
1 polymer ?
#
loop_
_entity_poly.entity_id
_entity_poly.type
_entity_poly.pdbx_seq_one_letter_code
_entity_poly.pdbx_strand_id
1 'polypeptide(L)'
;MTITGAILRNAVIYAAQLITSHRQEIDALNVFPVPDGDTGTNMSMTITNAAREVRVKDDSENVSAVASCVASGLLRGARGNSGVILSLIFRGFSKGLKGLEEADGAAMASALEHGSSSAYKAVMKPTEGTILTVIRTASEYARKAVNDGETDAVKVFDIGLEGAKAALADTPNILPVLKKAGVVDAGGSGLVCIFTAMSDVFHGKEVNLDAEEAEEAKSEEKADDHPVDNRYTYCAEFISRRDNDRDIRELRAYLEAIGECVSVTDDGRDITVHVHTNAPGKAIQKGIEFGQLTNIKVENMHQEHQNAAWGAAPKNQPEPMKIVEPTKPFGYVAVASGEGLCELFSELGADQIVSGGQTMNPSTDDLLKAVLSTPAEHVFILPNNKNIIMAAEQVDPLTDRDVRVLHTKTIPQGIAALLNVDDSLSAEENHLTMMKAAEKVSTGLVTFAARDSSIDGQSVREGQILGMENGKITTIESNIIQAAFKVTKHLFKRGSSSLVTLIYGNGASEEDAEELASLLTAKFGSDIEVSVINGGQPVYYFIISVE
;
A
#
# COMPACT_ATOMS: atom_id res chain seq x y z
N MET A 1 10.16 -33.66 13.69
CA MET A 1 11.04 -32.76 12.94
C MET A 1 11.04 -31.40 13.64
N THR A 2 12.21 -30.73 13.72
CA THR A 2 12.34 -29.37 14.26
C THR A 2 12.59 -28.39 13.11
N ILE A 3 12.25 -27.13 13.32
CA ILE A 3 12.50 -26.04 12.37
C ILE A 3 13.74 -25.27 12.82
N THR A 4 14.77 -25.27 11.98
CA THR A 4 16.00 -24.50 12.19
C THR A 4 15.86 -23.06 11.68
N GLY A 5 16.82 -22.18 12.02
CA GLY A 5 16.86 -20.83 11.47
C GLY A 5 16.94 -20.80 9.94
N ALA A 6 17.77 -21.66 9.33
CA ALA A 6 17.87 -21.75 7.87
C ALA A 6 16.54 -22.14 7.20
N ILE A 7 15.81 -23.10 7.76
CA ILE A 7 14.50 -23.50 7.25
C ILE A 7 13.50 -22.34 7.36
N LEU A 8 13.45 -21.64 8.50
CA LEU A 8 12.56 -20.49 8.70
C LEU A 8 12.90 -19.34 7.74
N ARG A 9 14.20 -19.05 7.55
CA ARG A 9 14.67 -18.04 6.58
C ARG A 9 14.16 -18.34 5.18
N ASN A 10 14.40 -19.56 4.70
CA ASN A 10 13.97 -19.98 3.36
C ASN A 10 12.44 -19.96 3.23
N ALA A 11 11.69 -20.32 4.28
CA ALA A 11 10.25 -20.27 4.30
C ALA A 11 9.71 -18.82 4.13
N VAL A 12 10.34 -17.84 4.77
CA VAL A 12 9.95 -16.43 4.63
C VAL A 12 10.28 -15.90 3.24
N ILE A 13 11.46 -16.25 2.68
CA ILE A 13 11.84 -15.85 1.32
C ILE A 13 10.84 -16.42 0.30
N TYR A 14 10.50 -17.70 0.40
CA TYR A 14 9.53 -18.31 -0.50
C TYR A 14 8.11 -17.74 -0.30
N ALA A 15 7.73 -17.43 0.93
CA ALA A 15 6.45 -16.78 1.20
C ALA A 15 6.34 -15.40 0.53
N ALA A 16 7.42 -14.62 0.50
CA ALA A 16 7.47 -13.33 -0.21
C ALA A 16 7.28 -13.52 -1.73
N GLN A 17 7.94 -14.52 -2.32
CA GLN A 17 7.79 -14.86 -3.74
C GLN A 17 6.34 -15.29 -4.07
N LEU A 18 5.77 -16.19 -3.27
CA LEU A 18 4.44 -16.73 -3.53
C LEU A 18 3.35 -15.66 -3.39
N ILE A 19 3.37 -14.84 -2.33
CA ILE A 19 2.34 -13.80 -2.17
C ILE A 19 2.47 -12.71 -3.24
N THR A 20 3.69 -12.41 -3.71
CA THR A 20 3.91 -11.45 -4.80
C THR A 20 3.26 -11.94 -6.10
N SER A 21 3.35 -13.23 -6.41
CA SER A 21 2.69 -13.81 -7.59
C SER A 21 1.16 -13.82 -7.49
N HIS A 22 0.59 -13.89 -6.27
CA HIS A 22 -0.87 -13.91 -6.02
C HIS A 22 -1.43 -12.54 -5.60
N ARG A 23 -0.61 -11.47 -5.60
CA ARG A 23 -1.03 -10.15 -5.08
C ARG A 23 -2.31 -9.62 -5.72
N GLN A 24 -2.44 -9.74 -7.05
CA GLN A 24 -3.62 -9.25 -7.78
C GLN A 24 -4.89 -10.01 -7.43
N GLU A 25 -4.78 -11.33 -7.21
CA GLU A 25 -5.91 -12.15 -6.77
C GLU A 25 -6.37 -11.74 -5.36
N ILE A 26 -5.43 -11.46 -4.46
CA ILE A 26 -5.71 -11.01 -3.09
C ILE A 26 -6.27 -9.58 -3.11
N ASP A 27 -5.73 -8.68 -3.94
CA ASP A 27 -6.25 -7.32 -4.13
C ASP A 27 -7.71 -7.33 -4.61
N ALA A 28 -8.05 -8.28 -5.49
CA ALA A 28 -9.43 -8.45 -5.98
C ALA A 28 -10.43 -8.85 -4.88
N LEU A 29 -9.98 -9.50 -3.80
CA LEU A 29 -10.82 -9.86 -2.66
C LEU A 29 -11.07 -8.69 -1.69
N ASN A 30 -10.31 -7.60 -1.81
CA ASN A 30 -10.35 -6.49 -0.86
C ASN A 30 -11.65 -5.66 -0.99
N VAL A 31 -12.61 -5.93 -0.11
CA VAL A 31 -13.88 -5.21 0.00
C VAL A 31 -14.12 -4.65 1.40
N PHE A 32 -13.25 -4.96 2.37
CA PHE A 32 -13.38 -4.56 3.78
C PHE A 32 -11.98 -4.38 4.41
N PRO A 33 -11.79 -3.40 5.32
CA PRO A 33 -12.73 -2.33 5.73
C PRO A 33 -12.89 -1.23 4.68
N VAL A 34 -12.01 -1.17 3.69
CA VAL A 34 -12.00 -0.21 2.58
C VAL A 34 -11.82 -1.00 1.29
N PRO A 35 -12.65 -0.80 0.28
CA PRO A 35 -12.53 -1.51 -0.99
C PRO A 35 -11.51 -0.83 -1.94
N ASP A 36 -10.30 -0.57 -1.47
CA ASP A 36 -9.22 0.10 -2.21
C ASP A 36 -8.34 -0.86 -3.04
N GLY A 37 -8.54 -2.18 -2.86
CA GLY A 37 -7.88 -3.19 -3.69
C GLY A 37 -6.37 -3.26 -3.54
N ASP A 38 -5.84 -2.98 -2.34
CA ASP A 38 -4.40 -2.88 -2.09
C ASP A 38 -3.86 -3.90 -1.06
N THR A 39 -4.70 -4.80 -0.54
CA THR A 39 -4.33 -5.74 0.52
C THR A 39 -3.19 -6.66 0.13
N GLY A 40 -3.25 -7.27 -1.06
CA GLY A 40 -2.20 -8.16 -1.58
C GLY A 40 -0.91 -7.40 -1.83
N THR A 41 -1.02 -6.21 -2.41
CA THR A 41 0.10 -5.29 -2.65
C THR A 41 0.78 -4.90 -1.33
N ASN A 42 0.03 -4.45 -0.33
CA ASN A 42 0.58 -4.06 0.97
C ASN A 42 1.26 -5.25 1.68
N MET A 43 0.63 -6.42 1.70
CA MET A 43 1.19 -7.61 2.36
C MET A 43 2.44 -8.12 1.63
N SER A 44 2.43 -8.16 0.29
CA SER A 44 3.60 -8.59 -0.49
C SER A 44 4.79 -7.66 -0.29
N MET A 45 4.61 -6.35 -0.38
CA MET A 45 5.69 -5.37 -0.13
C MET A 45 6.23 -5.46 1.30
N THR A 46 5.35 -5.70 2.28
CA THR A 46 5.72 -5.83 3.69
C THR A 46 6.62 -7.05 3.91
N ILE A 47 6.25 -8.23 3.39
CA ILE A 47 7.05 -9.45 3.59
C ILE A 47 8.30 -9.49 2.72
N THR A 48 8.30 -8.86 1.54
CA THR A 48 9.48 -8.71 0.69
C THR A 48 10.59 -7.93 1.40
N ASN A 49 10.24 -6.88 2.16
CA ASN A 49 11.24 -6.18 2.97
C ASN A 49 11.89 -7.10 4.01
N ALA A 50 11.11 -7.93 4.69
CA ALA A 50 11.65 -8.91 5.65
C ALA A 50 12.49 -10.00 4.96
N ALA A 51 12.07 -10.46 3.78
CA ALA A 51 12.81 -11.43 2.98
C ALA A 51 14.19 -10.91 2.58
N ARG A 52 14.31 -9.64 2.19
CA ARG A 52 15.61 -8.99 1.90
C ARG A 52 16.51 -8.95 3.12
N GLU A 53 15.99 -8.56 4.27
CA GLU A 53 16.78 -8.46 5.49
C GLU A 53 17.23 -9.81 6.04
N VAL A 54 16.39 -10.85 5.91
CA VAL A 54 16.72 -12.17 6.42
C VAL A 54 17.62 -12.96 5.47
N ARG A 55 17.67 -12.61 4.18
CA ARG A 55 18.49 -13.28 3.16
C ARG A 55 19.99 -13.25 3.47
N VAL A 56 20.47 -12.15 4.06
CA VAL A 56 21.89 -11.98 4.44
C VAL A 56 22.28 -12.73 5.71
N LYS A 57 21.33 -13.41 6.37
CA LYS A 57 21.61 -14.22 7.56
C LYS A 57 22.27 -15.54 7.20
N ASP A 58 23.27 -15.91 7.99
CA ASP A 58 24.01 -17.16 7.83
C ASP A 58 23.13 -18.39 8.17
N ASP A 59 23.40 -19.54 7.55
CA ASP A 59 22.70 -20.80 7.80
C ASP A 59 22.87 -21.32 9.23
N SER A 60 23.91 -20.89 9.93
CA SER A 60 24.19 -21.22 11.33
C SER A 60 23.37 -20.41 12.34
N GLU A 61 22.64 -19.38 11.91
CA GLU A 61 21.80 -18.58 12.80
C GLU A 61 20.67 -19.42 13.39
N ASN A 62 20.40 -19.24 14.68
CA ASN A 62 19.34 -19.95 15.37
C ASN A 62 17.94 -19.40 14.98
N VAL A 63 16.89 -20.20 15.25
CA VAL A 63 15.52 -19.83 14.89
C VAL A 63 15.05 -18.54 15.55
N SER A 64 15.52 -18.25 16.77
CA SER A 64 15.20 -17.02 17.50
C SER A 64 15.76 -15.77 16.81
N ALA A 65 17.01 -15.81 16.36
CA ALA A 65 17.67 -14.70 15.68
C ALA A 65 17.01 -14.41 14.31
N VAL A 66 16.74 -15.48 13.55
CA VAL A 66 16.03 -15.36 12.26
C VAL A 66 14.63 -14.80 12.45
N ALA A 67 13.83 -15.33 13.38
CA ALA A 67 12.49 -14.83 13.67
C ALA A 67 12.48 -13.36 14.13
N SER A 68 13.50 -12.94 14.90
CA SER A 68 13.66 -11.54 15.30
C SER A 68 13.99 -10.63 14.11
N CYS A 69 14.86 -11.06 13.20
CA CYS A 69 15.17 -10.33 11.97
C CYS A 69 13.93 -10.19 11.09
N VAL A 70 13.19 -11.27 10.87
CA VAL A 70 11.92 -11.27 10.10
C VAL A 70 10.91 -10.29 10.70
N ALA A 71 10.69 -10.34 12.02
CA ALA A 71 9.76 -9.45 12.70
C ALA A 71 10.16 -7.96 12.56
N SER A 72 11.45 -7.67 12.65
CA SER A 72 11.98 -6.32 12.47
C SER A 72 11.82 -5.82 11.04
N GLY A 73 12.15 -6.66 10.05
CA GLY A 73 11.99 -6.32 8.64
C GLY A 73 10.53 -6.11 8.23
N LEU A 74 9.62 -6.97 8.72
CA LEU A 74 8.17 -6.78 8.52
C LEU A 74 7.68 -5.47 9.14
N LEU A 75 8.15 -5.10 10.34
CA LEU A 75 7.73 -3.87 11.00
C LEU A 75 8.16 -2.63 10.22
N ARG A 76 9.43 -2.58 9.78
CA ARG A 76 9.94 -1.46 8.96
C ARG A 76 9.26 -1.37 7.61
N GLY A 77 9.04 -2.50 6.96
CA GLY A 77 8.37 -2.59 5.66
C GLY A 77 6.84 -2.50 5.70
N ALA A 78 6.22 -2.39 6.88
CA ALA A 78 4.77 -2.47 7.04
C ALA A 78 4.06 -1.35 6.30
N ARG A 79 3.12 -1.73 5.41
CA ARG A 79 2.31 -0.81 4.60
C ARG A 79 0.83 -1.11 4.78
N GLY A 80 0.05 -0.06 4.93
CA GLY A 80 -1.40 -0.17 5.15
C GLY A 80 -1.77 -1.00 6.38
N ASN A 81 -3.04 -1.14 6.67
CA ASN A 81 -3.51 -1.90 7.83
C ASN A 81 -3.13 -3.39 7.75
N SER A 82 -3.21 -3.99 6.55
CA SER A 82 -2.92 -5.41 6.33
C SER A 82 -1.44 -5.75 6.57
N GLY A 83 -0.52 -4.91 6.10
CA GLY A 83 0.91 -5.08 6.34
C GLY A 83 1.27 -4.87 7.80
N VAL A 84 0.68 -3.88 8.48
CA VAL A 84 0.90 -3.68 9.93
C VAL A 84 0.40 -4.88 10.73
N ILE A 85 -0.82 -5.39 10.46
CA ILE A 85 -1.33 -6.57 11.17
C ILE A 85 -0.43 -7.79 10.91
N LEU A 86 0.04 -7.99 9.68
CA LEU A 86 1.00 -9.04 9.35
C LEU A 86 2.29 -8.91 10.17
N SER A 87 2.85 -7.69 10.27
CA SER A 87 4.05 -7.42 11.08
C SER A 87 3.86 -7.74 12.55
N LEU A 88 2.69 -7.44 13.10
CA LEU A 88 2.32 -7.72 14.49
C LEU A 88 2.16 -9.22 14.76
N ILE A 89 1.60 -9.98 13.80
CA ILE A 89 1.53 -11.43 13.87
C ILE A 89 2.93 -12.01 13.98
N PHE A 90 3.85 -11.61 13.09
CA PHE A 90 5.23 -12.12 13.11
C PHE A 90 6.06 -11.61 14.29
N ARG A 91 5.77 -10.41 14.80
CA ARG A 91 6.36 -9.91 16.05
C ARG A 91 5.97 -10.81 17.24
N GLY A 92 4.71 -11.25 17.29
CA GLY A 92 4.27 -12.23 18.28
C GLY A 92 4.91 -13.60 18.05
N PHE A 93 4.94 -14.07 16.82
CA PHE A 93 5.59 -15.31 16.41
C PHE A 93 7.06 -15.37 16.87
N SER A 94 7.82 -14.30 16.64
CA SER A 94 9.19 -14.16 17.11
C SER A 94 9.31 -14.22 18.64
N LYS A 95 8.35 -13.64 19.38
CA LYS A 95 8.32 -13.73 20.85
C LYS A 95 8.15 -15.18 21.34
N GLY A 96 7.34 -15.97 20.65
CA GLY A 96 7.12 -17.38 20.98
C GLY A 96 8.35 -18.26 20.73
N LEU A 97 9.25 -17.83 19.83
CA LEU A 97 10.53 -18.51 19.51
C LEU A 97 11.74 -17.95 20.24
N LYS A 98 11.56 -16.96 21.13
CA LYS A 98 12.66 -16.25 21.77
C LYS A 98 13.58 -17.19 22.57
N GLY A 99 14.88 -17.13 22.27
CA GLY A 99 15.94 -17.87 22.97
C GLY A 99 16.07 -19.35 22.57
N LEU A 100 15.35 -19.80 21.53
CA LEU A 100 15.43 -21.16 21.03
C LEU A 100 16.47 -21.29 19.89
N GLU A 101 17.20 -22.42 19.90
CA GLU A 101 18.06 -22.81 18.79
C GLU A 101 17.24 -23.32 17.60
N GLU A 102 16.29 -24.20 17.86
CA GLU A 102 15.34 -24.81 16.91
C GLU A 102 13.92 -24.79 17.51
N ALA A 103 12.90 -24.81 16.67
CA ALA A 103 11.53 -24.89 17.11
C ALA A 103 10.98 -26.31 16.95
N ASP A 104 10.48 -26.89 18.05
CA ASP A 104 9.66 -28.10 18.08
C ASP A 104 8.16 -27.79 17.94
N GLY A 105 7.30 -28.79 18.05
CA GLY A 105 5.85 -28.60 17.95
C GLY A 105 5.30 -27.66 19.02
N ALA A 106 5.80 -27.71 20.25
CA ALA A 106 5.35 -26.86 21.35
C ALA A 106 5.74 -25.39 21.12
N ALA A 107 6.97 -25.16 20.64
CA ALA A 107 7.47 -23.85 20.25
C ALA A 107 6.66 -23.26 19.08
N MET A 108 6.34 -24.07 18.07
CA MET A 108 5.54 -23.65 16.92
C MET A 108 4.12 -23.22 17.33
N ALA A 109 3.43 -24.01 18.17
CA ALA A 109 2.12 -23.65 18.71
C ALA A 109 2.20 -22.35 19.54
N SER A 110 3.24 -22.20 20.38
CA SER A 110 3.49 -20.98 21.15
C SER A 110 3.71 -19.76 20.25
N ALA A 111 4.45 -19.93 19.15
CA ALA A 111 4.70 -18.85 18.19
C ALA A 111 3.40 -18.37 17.55
N LEU A 112 2.52 -19.26 17.11
CA LEU A 112 1.20 -18.91 16.55
C LEU A 112 0.29 -18.22 17.58
N GLU A 113 0.26 -18.70 18.84
CA GLU A 113 -0.53 -18.07 19.92
C GLU A 113 -0.05 -16.65 20.24
N HIS A 114 1.25 -16.44 20.35
CA HIS A 114 1.81 -15.11 20.55
C HIS A 114 1.55 -14.19 19.36
N GLY A 115 1.55 -14.75 18.13
CA GLY A 115 1.19 -14.04 16.91
C GLY A 115 -0.25 -13.53 16.96
N SER A 116 -1.19 -14.42 17.26
CA SER A 116 -2.61 -14.11 17.45
C SER A 116 -2.81 -13.04 18.53
N SER A 117 -2.25 -13.28 19.73
CA SER A 117 -2.37 -12.35 20.86
C SER A 117 -1.82 -10.96 20.55
N SER A 118 -0.68 -10.87 19.84
CA SER A 118 -0.08 -9.58 19.47
C SER A 118 -0.95 -8.80 18.50
N ALA A 119 -1.53 -9.45 17.49
CA ALA A 119 -2.42 -8.82 16.52
C ALA A 119 -3.71 -8.30 17.18
N TYR A 120 -4.38 -9.12 18.00
CA TYR A 120 -5.61 -8.72 18.71
C TYR A 120 -5.40 -7.54 19.67
N LYS A 121 -4.26 -7.49 20.36
CA LYS A 121 -3.95 -6.42 21.32
C LYS A 121 -3.69 -5.07 20.65
N ALA A 122 -3.18 -5.07 19.43
CA ALA A 122 -2.81 -3.85 18.74
C ALA A 122 -3.98 -3.22 17.97
N VAL A 123 -4.98 -4.00 17.59
CA VAL A 123 -6.15 -3.47 16.88
C VAL A 123 -7.17 -2.94 17.88
N MET A 124 -7.44 -1.63 17.86
CA MET A 124 -8.36 -0.99 18.81
C MET A 124 -9.78 -1.59 18.80
N LYS A 125 -10.26 -2.03 17.64
CA LYS A 125 -11.58 -2.68 17.46
C LYS A 125 -11.42 -3.95 16.65
N PRO A 126 -11.01 -5.07 17.27
CA PRO A 126 -10.88 -6.35 16.57
C PRO A 126 -12.22 -6.75 15.93
N THR A 127 -12.17 -7.10 14.65
CA THR A 127 -13.35 -7.53 13.90
C THR A 127 -13.20 -9.00 13.54
N GLU A 128 -14.17 -9.83 13.93
CA GLU A 128 -14.21 -11.23 13.54
C GLU A 128 -14.61 -11.39 12.07
N GLY A 129 -14.19 -12.51 11.46
CA GLY A 129 -14.34 -12.75 10.03
C GLY A 129 -13.25 -12.07 9.19
N THR A 130 -12.10 -11.75 9.81
CA THR A 130 -10.93 -11.14 9.18
C THR A 130 -9.67 -11.96 9.42
N ILE A 131 -8.50 -11.47 8.95
CA ILE A 131 -7.17 -12.05 9.24
C ILE A 131 -6.99 -12.37 10.74
N LEU A 132 -7.64 -11.63 11.65
CA LEU A 132 -7.58 -11.87 13.08
C LEU A 132 -8.22 -13.21 13.46
N THR A 133 -9.39 -13.53 12.89
CA THR A 133 -10.05 -14.83 13.07
C THR A 133 -9.19 -15.96 12.52
N VAL A 134 -8.57 -15.74 11.34
CA VAL A 134 -7.74 -16.74 10.67
C VAL A 134 -6.53 -17.11 11.53
N ILE A 135 -5.77 -16.13 12.05
CA ILE A 135 -4.61 -16.41 12.90
C ILE A 135 -5.01 -17.00 14.26
N ARG A 136 -6.13 -16.57 14.85
CA ARG A 136 -6.63 -17.13 16.11
C ARG A 136 -6.97 -18.60 15.95
N THR A 137 -7.75 -18.96 14.93
CA THR A 137 -8.14 -20.35 14.68
C THR A 137 -6.92 -21.23 14.35
N ALA A 138 -5.96 -20.72 13.59
CA ALA A 138 -4.69 -21.40 13.34
C ALA A 138 -3.97 -21.75 14.65
N SER A 139 -3.88 -20.78 15.57
CA SER A 139 -3.23 -20.99 16.87
C SER A 139 -3.96 -21.98 17.77
N GLU A 140 -5.30 -21.96 17.78
CA GLU A 140 -6.14 -22.89 18.53
C GLU A 140 -5.95 -24.33 18.05
N TYR A 141 -5.91 -24.55 16.73
CA TYR A 141 -5.68 -25.87 16.12
C TYR A 141 -4.27 -26.40 16.44
N ALA A 142 -3.24 -25.55 16.29
CA ALA A 142 -1.87 -25.92 16.62
C ALA A 142 -1.71 -26.27 18.11
N ARG A 143 -2.30 -25.47 19.01
CA ARG A 143 -2.27 -25.76 20.45
C ARG A 143 -2.97 -27.06 20.79
N LYS A 144 -4.12 -27.31 20.17
CA LYS A 144 -4.85 -28.58 20.37
C LYS A 144 -3.98 -29.77 19.95
N ALA A 145 -3.30 -29.70 18.79
CA ALA A 145 -2.41 -30.77 18.34
C ALA A 145 -1.32 -31.10 19.37
N VAL A 146 -0.70 -30.09 19.95
CA VAL A 146 0.30 -30.26 21.01
C VAL A 146 -0.31 -30.88 22.27
N ASN A 147 -1.49 -30.42 22.68
CA ASN A 147 -2.19 -30.99 23.83
C ASN A 147 -2.60 -32.46 23.62
N ASP A 148 -2.87 -32.84 22.36
CA ASP A 148 -3.15 -34.22 21.93
C ASP A 148 -1.89 -35.09 21.78
N GLY A 149 -0.69 -34.48 22.02
CA GLY A 149 0.59 -35.21 22.09
C GLY A 149 1.48 -35.07 20.83
N GLU A 150 1.12 -34.24 19.84
CA GLU A 150 1.99 -34.00 18.68
C GLU A 150 3.19 -33.11 19.06
N THR A 151 4.40 -33.56 18.70
CA THR A 151 5.67 -32.88 19.01
C THR A 151 6.42 -32.43 17.77
N ASP A 152 6.01 -32.89 16.60
CA ASP A 152 6.63 -32.54 15.31
C ASP A 152 6.20 -31.13 14.90
N ALA A 153 7.18 -30.22 14.73
CA ALA A 153 6.92 -28.81 14.42
C ALA A 153 6.18 -28.62 13.09
N VAL A 154 6.52 -29.42 12.07
CA VAL A 154 5.90 -29.34 10.74
C VAL A 154 4.44 -29.75 10.82
N LYS A 155 4.15 -30.88 11.47
CA LYS A 155 2.77 -31.34 11.64
C LYS A 155 1.91 -30.38 12.47
N VAL A 156 2.47 -29.79 13.53
CA VAL A 156 1.76 -28.79 14.34
C VAL A 156 1.45 -27.55 13.51
N PHE A 157 2.39 -27.11 12.67
CA PHE A 157 2.17 -25.98 11.77
C PHE A 157 1.11 -26.29 10.71
N ASP A 158 1.15 -27.47 10.10
CA ASP A 158 0.16 -27.91 9.10
C ASP A 158 -1.25 -28.00 9.68
N ILE A 159 -1.40 -28.52 10.90
CA ILE A 159 -2.69 -28.54 11.60
C ILE A 159 -3.18 -27.10 11.86
N GLY A 160 -2.27 -26.19 12.22
CA GLY A 160 -2.56 -24.77 12.31
C GLY A 160 -3.01 -24.18 10.97
N LEU A 161 -2.32 -24.51 9.88
CA LEU A 161 -2.68 -24.07 8.53
C LEU A 161 -4.05 -24.59 8.08
N GLU A 162 -4.39 -25.84 8.41
CA GLU A 162 -5.75 -26.37 8.17
C GLU A 162 -6.81 -25.56 8.94
N GLY A 163 -6.54 -25.19 10.19
CA GLY A 163 -7.39 -24.29 10.96
C GLY A 163 -7.53 -22.90 10.30
N ALA A 164 -6.43 -22.36 9.79
CA ALA A 164 -6.43 -21.10 9.05
C ALA A 164 -7.29 -21.16 7.78
N LYS A 165 -7.14 -22.21 6.97
CA LYS A 165 -7.94 -22.44 5.75
C LYS A 165 -9.43 -22.57 6.06
N ALA A 166 -9.77 -23.33 7.10
CA ALA A 166 -11.16 -23.50 7.55
C ALA A 166 -11.78 -22.17 7.99
N ALA A 167 -11.03 -21.38 8.78
CA ALA A 167 -11.48 -20.06 9.22
C ALA A 167 -11.63 -19.09 8.06
N LEU A 168 -10.70 -19.08 7.10
CA LEU A 168 -10.79 -18.26 5.90
C LEU A 168 -12.06 -18.56 5.10
N ALA A 169 -12.37 -19.83 4.88
CA ALA A 169 -13.57 -20.25 4.16
C ALA A 169 -14.87 -19.83 4.88
N ASP A 170 -14.84 -19.69 6.21
CA ASP A 170 -15.99 -19.28 7.03
C ASP A 170 -16.12 -17.75 7.19
N THR A 171 -15.13 -16.95 6.79
CA THR A 171 -15.17 -15.48 6.92
C THR A 171 -16.43 -14.82 6.34
N PRO A 172 -17.02 -15.28 5.18
CA PRO A 172 -18.25 -14.72 4.67
C PRO A 172 -19.49 -14.99 5.54
N ASN A 173 -19.46 -16.04 6.35
CA ASN A 173 -20.56 -16.34 7.29
C ASN A 173 -20.49 -15.49 8.55
N ILE A 174 -19.29 -15.01 8.91
CA ILE A 174 -19.05 -14.18 10.09
C ILE A 174 -19.23 -12.69 9.76
N LEU A 175 -18.71 -12.24 8.61
CA LEU A 175 -18.70 -10.83 8.21
C LEU A 175 -19.66 -10.58 7.02
N PRO A 176 -20.84 -9.97 7.26
CA PRO A 176 -21.89 -9.86 6.22
C PRO A 176 -21.48 -9.13 4.93
N VAL A 177 -20.51 -8.20 5.00
CA VAL A 177 -20.04 -7.49 3.81
C VAL A 177 -19.33 -8.44 2.84
N LEU A 178 -18.55 -9.41 3.35
CA LEU A 178 -17.89 -10.44 2.54
C LEU A 178 -18.91 -11.37 1.88
N LYS A 179 -19.96 -11.75 2.61
CA LYS A 179 -21.05 -12.56 2.07
C LYS A 179 -21.79 -11.84 0.95
N LYS A 180 -22.05 -10.54 1.09
CA LYS A 180 -22.67 -9.73 0.04
C LYS A 180 -21.80 -9.65 -1.21
N ALA A 181 -20.50 -9.53 -1.05
CA ALA A 181 -19.54 -9.46 -2.14
C ALA A 181 -19.20 -10.84 -2.75
N GLY A 182 -19.57 -11.94 -2.10
CA GLY A 182 -19.27 -13.31 -2.54
C GLY A 182 -17.78 -13.65 -2.46
N VAL A 183 -17.03 -13.03 -1.54
CA VAL A 183 -15.58 -13.19 -1.38
C VAL A 183 -15.23 -13.58 0.06
N VAL A 184 -14.02 -14.11 0.24
CA VAL A 184 -13.39 -14.32 1.56
C VAL A 184 -12.60 -13.07 1.98
N ASP A 185 -12.15 -13.04 3.25
CA ASP A 185 -11.30 -11.94 3.72
C ASP A 185 -9.95 -11.88 3.00
N ALA A 186 -9.63 -10.74 2.39
CA ALA A 186 -8.39 -10.53 1.63
C ALA A 186 -7.13 -10.70 2.50
N GLY A 187 -7.13 -10.11 3.72
CA GLY A 187 -6.01 -10.23 4.66
C GLY A 187 -5.81 -11.68 5.13
N GLY A 188 -6.90 -12.39 5.42
CA GLY A 188 -6.88 -13.82 5.75
C GLY A 188 -6.37 -14.67 4.59
N SER A 189 -6.78 -14.34 3.35
CA SER A 189 -6.27 -15.01 2.14
C SER A 189 -4.76 -14.83 1.98
N GLY A 190 -4.26 -13.61 2.19
CA GLY A 190 -2.82 -13.33 2.19
C GLY A 190 -2.06 -14.10 3.27
N LEU A 191 -2.59 -14.20 4.48
CA LEU A 191 -1.98 -14.97 5.57
C LEU A 191 -1.94 -16.47 5.24
N VAL A 192 -3.02 -17.04 4.70
CA VAL A 192 -3.08 -18.45 4.28
C VAL A 192 -2.09 -18.71 3.14
N CYS A 193 -1.94 -17.79 2.20
CA CYS A 193 -0.92 -17.86 1.14
C CYS A 193 0.49 -17.93 1.73
N ILE A 194 0.84 -17.03 2.66
CA ILE A 194 2.14 -17.01 3.37
C ILE A 194 2.36 -18.33 4.11
N PHE A 195 1.39 -18.80 4.90
CA PHE A 195 1.52 -20.03 5.67
C PHE A 195 1.62 -21.28 4.78
N THR A 196 0.95 -21.27 3.62
CA THR A 196 1.08 -22.37 2.64
C THR A 196 2.51 -22.42 2.08
N ALA A 197 3.08 -21.28 1.71
CA ALA A 197 4.47 -21.22 1.27
C ALA A 197 5.45 -21.69 2.34
N MET A 198 5.22 -21.30 3.60
CA MET A 198 6.07 -21.74 4.72
C MET A 198 5.98 -23.26 4.91
N SER A 199 4.77 -23.83 4.87
CA SER A 199 4.54 -25.29 4.97
C SER A 199 5.26 -26.03 3.84
N ASP A 200 5.19 -25.56 2.60
CA ASP A 200 5.90 -26.16 1.46
C ASP A 200 7.41 -26.30 1.73
N VAL A 201 8.02 -25.24 2.27
CA VAL A 201 9.46 -25.26 2.61
C VAL A 201 9.75 -26.17 3.81
N PHE A 202 8.86 -26.21 4.81
CA PHE A 202 8.99 -27.12 5.94
C PHE A 202 8.94 -28.59 5.50
N HIS A 203 8.28 -28.89 4.37
CA HIS A 203 8.28 -30.20 3.72
C HIS A 203 9.44 -30.43 2.74
N GLY A 204 10.42 -29.53 2.71
CA GLY A 204 11.65 -29.72 1.94
C GLY A 204 11.62 -29.13 0.52
N LYS A 205 10.68 -28.23 0.23
CA LYS A 205 10.71 -27.51 -1.04
C LYS A 205 11.96 -26.65 -1.12
N GLU A 206 12.75 -26.86 -2.16
CA GLU A 206 13.92 -26.05 -2.44
C GLU A 206 13.48 -24.63 -2.89
N VAL A 207 14.15 -23.63 -2.32
CA VAL A 207 13.91 -22.23 -2.62
C VAL A 207 15.05 -21.69 -3.46
N ASN A 208 14.74 -21.14 -4.61
CA ASN A 208 15.74 -20.43 -5.40
C ASN A 208 15.99 -19.07 -4.74
N LEU A 209 17.11 -18.96 -4.04
CA LEU A 209 17.53 -17.75 -3.34
C LEU A 209 17.96 -16.65 -4.33
N ASP A 210 18.36 -17.03 -5.55
CA ASP A 210 18.86 -16.12 -6.59
C ASP A 210 17.75 -15.64 -7.55
N ALA A 211 16.51 -16.10 -7.37
CA ALA A 211 15.42 -15.80 -8.31
C ALA A 211 15.09 -14.29 -8.40
N GLU A 212 15.17 -13.55 -7.29
CA GLU A 212 14.99 -12.10 -7.30
C GLU A 212 16.22 -11.36 -7.81
N GLU A 213 17.44 -11.83 -7.47
CA GLU A 213 18.67 -11.30 -8.09
C GLU A 213 18.70 -11.56 -9.59
N ALA A 214 18.12 -12.67 -10.05
CA ALA A 214 17.99 -12.95 -11.48
C ALA A 214 16.89 -12.10 -12.15
N GLU A 215 15.85 -11.66 -11.44
CA GLU A 215 14.88 -10.68 -11.95
C GLU A 215 15.37 -9.24 -11.77
N GLU A 216 16.02 -8.91 -10.66
CA GLU A 216 16.71 -7.63 -10.47
C GLU A 216 17.95 -7.54 -11.36
N ALA A 217 18.78 -8.59 -11.47
CA ALA A 217 19.91 -8.64 -12.40
C ALA A 217 19.46 -8.68 -13.88
N LYS A 218 18.33 -9.31 -14.20
CA LYS A 218 17.73 -9.17 -15.55
C LYS A 218 17.16 -7.80 -15.80
N SER A 219 16.76 -7.06 -14.77
CA SER A 219 16.45 -5.64 -14.85
C SER A 219 17.71 -4.76 -14.80
N GLU A 220 18.80 -5.21 -14.13
CA GLU A 220 20.09 -4.52 -14.05
C GLU A 220 21.03 -4.88 -15.22
N GLU A 221 21.03 -6.11 -15.74
CA GLU A 221 21.74 -6.46 -16.99
C GLU A 221 21.11 -5.80 -18.22
N LYS A 222 19.85 -5.29 -18.11
CA LYS A 222 19.26 -4.42 -19.12
C LYS A 222 19.51 -2.92 -18.86
N ALA A 223 20.07 -2.55 -17.74
CA ALA A 223 20.69 -1.26 -17.52
C ALA A 223 22.14 -1.34 -18.01
N ASP A 224 22.32 -1.53 -19.33
CA ASP A 224 23.58 -1.30 -20.00
C ASP A 224 24.05 0.11 -19.63
N ASP A 225 25.32 0.18 -19.19
CA ASP A 225 26.09 1.41 -18.93
C ASP A 225 26.37 2.14 -20.26
N HIS A 226 25.29 2.47 -20.97
CA HIS A 226 25.32 3.40 -22.10
C HIS A 226 25.01 4.79 -21.56
N PRO A 227 25.81 5.79 -21.90
CA PRO A 227 25.47 7.19 -21.59
C PRO A 227 24.07 7.43 -22.15
N VAL A 228 23.16 7.87 -21.29
CA VAL A 228 21.76 8.17 -21.64
C VAL A 228 21.77 9.14 -22.81
N ASP A 229 21.56 8.62 -24.01
CA ASP A 229 21.38 9.44 -25.19
C ASP A 229 19.94 9.98 -25.13
N ASN A 230 19.81 11.26 -24.81
CA ASN A 230 18.54 11.99 -24.64
C ASN A 230 17.67 12.06 -25.92
N ARG A 231 17.86 11.14 -26.87
CA ARG A 231 17.15 11.16 -28.17
C ARG A 231 15.74 10.63 -28.10
N TYR A 232 15.44 9.70 -27.19
CA TYR A 232 14.13 9.07 -27.09
C TYR A 232 13.48 9.33 -25.73
N THR A 233 12.18 9.64 -25.76
CA THR A 233 11.41 10.06 -24.58
C THR A 233 10.75 8.89 -23.86
N TYR A 234 10.36 7.82 -24.60
CA TYR A 234 9.54 6.75 -24.04
C TYR A 234 10.24 5.39 -24.13
N CYS A 235 10.14 4.63 -23.05
CA CYS A 235 10.34 3.19 -23.02
C CYS A 235 8.97 2.52 -23.22
N ALA A 236 8.85 1.63 -24.21
CA ALA A 236 7.64 0.87 -24.45
C ALA A 236 7.92 -0.63 -24.35
N GLU A 237 7.17 -1.32 -23.50
CA GLU A 237 7.22 -2.76 -23.30
C GLU A 237 5.84 -3.37 -23.50
N PHE A 238 5.79 -4.53 -24.16
CA PHE A 238 4.55 -5.30 -24.29
C PHE A 238 4.83 -6.75 -24.66
N ILE A 239 3.83 -7.61 -24.42
CA ILE A 239 3.83 -9.00 -24.86
C ILE A 239 2.76 -9.14 -25.92
N SER A 240 3.12 -9.66 -27.11
CA SER A 240 2.16 -10.03 -28.18
C SER A 240 1.97 -11.53 -28.16
N ARG A 241 0.75 -11.99 -27.83
CA ARG A 241 0.37 -13.41 -27.90
C ARG A 241 0.19 -13.81 -29.33
N ARG A 242 1.13 -14.61 -29.85
CA ARG A 242 1.22 -14.98 -31.24
C ARG A 242 -0.05 -15.66 -31.73
N ASP A 243 -0.67 -15.14 -32.80
CA ASP A 243 -1.85 -15.70 -33.44
C ASP A 243 -1.65 -15.96 -34.96
N ASN A 244 -0.42 -15.69 -35.46
CA ASN A 244 -0.06 -15.88 -36.87
C ASN A 244 1.44 -16.23 -37.01
N ASP A 245 1.82 -16.66 -38.25
CA ASP A 245 3.19 -17.09 -38.56
C ASP A 245 4.08 -15.99 -39.16
N ARG A 246 3.78 -14.70 -38.86
CA ARG A 246 4.62 -13.59 -39.35
C ARG A 246 6.04 -13.71 -38.81
N ASP A 247 6.98 -13.30 -39.66
CA ASP A 247 8.40 -13.30 -39.27
C ASP A 247 8.71 -12.22 -38.26
N ILE A 248 9.17 -12.61 -37.06
CA ILE A 248 9.57 -11.71 -35.97
C ILE A 248 10.63 -10.68 -36.42
N ARG A 249 11.42 -10.99 -37.45
CA ARG A 249 12.42 -10.07 -38.02
C ARG A 249 11.78 -8.81 -38.59
N GLU A 250 10.54 -8.88 -39.07
CA GLU A 250 9.79 -7.70 -39.55
C GLU A 250 9.44 -6.77 -38.40
N LEU A 251 9.05 -7.33 -37.25
CA LEU A 251 8.77 -6.55 -36.05
C LEU A 251 10.03 -5.86 -35.56
N ARG A 252 11.13 -6.62 -35.40
CA ARG A 252 12.42 -6.08 -34.99
C ARG A 252 12.92 -4.97 -35.89
N ALA A 253 12.96 -5.19 -37.23
CA ALA A 253 13.41 -4.18 -38.17
C ALA A 253 12.55 -2.91 -38.15
N TYR A 254 11.24 -3.05 -37.93
CA TYR A 254 10.34 -1.88 -37.78
C TYR A 254 10.65 -1.11 -36.52
N LEU A 255 10.85 -1.79 -35.39
CA LEU A 255 11.15 -1.14 -34.11
C LEU A 255 12.52 -0.46 -34.14
N GLU A 256 13.52 -1.07 -34.75
CA GLU A 256 14.86 -0.46 -34.97
C GLU A 256 14.80 0.79 -35.87
N ALA A 257 13.81 0.89 -36.75
CA ALA A 257 13.61 2.08 -37.59
C ALA A 257 12.95 3.25 -36.85
N ILE A 258 12.24 3.00 -35.74
CA ILE A 258 11.52 4.04 -34.97
C ILE A 258 12.07 4.26 -33.57
N GLY A 259 13.11 3.50 -33.16
CA GLY A 259 13.66 3.56 -31.81
C GLY A 259 15.03 2.89 -31.72
N GLU A 260 15.52 2.82 -30.50
CA GLU A 260 16.76 2.12 -30.13
C GLU A 260 16.52 1.22 -28.91
N CYS A 261 17.57 0.54 -28.42
CA CYS A 261 17.46 -0.46 -27.33
C CYS A 261 16.40 -1.52 -27.61
N VAL A 262 16.29 -1.94 -28.89
CA VAL A 262 15.24 -2.87 -29.35
C VAL A 262 15.58 -4.29 -28.89
N SER A 263 14.76 -4.85 -28.01
CA SER A 263 14.77 -6.27 -27.66
C SER A 263 13.46 -6.91 -28.12
N VAL A 264 13.55 -7.94 -28.94
CA VAL A 264 12.40 -8.73 -29.39
C VAL A 264 12.75 -10.20 -29.24
N THR A 265 12.03 -10.89 -28.37
CA THR A 265 12.19 -12.34 -28.10
C THR A 265 10.90 -13.07 -28.39
N ASP A 266 10.99 -14.27 -28.96
CA ASP A 266 9.86 -15.13 -29.34
C ASP A 266 10.09 -16.52 -28.75
N ASP A 267 9.20 -16.98 -27.90
CA ASP A 267 9.22 -18.34 -27.33
C ASP A 267 8.30 -19.32 -28.06
N GLY A 268 7.75 -18.89 -29.22
CA GLY A 268 6.82 -19.65 -30.06
C GLY A 268 5.35 -19.48 -29.68
N ARG A 269 5.05 -18.90 -28.52
CA ARG A 269 3.70 -18.57 -28.02
C ARG A 269 3.52 -17.08 -27.81
N ASP A 270 4.50 -16.46 -27.18
CA ASP A 270 4.49 -15.07 -26.81
C ASP A 270 5.73 -14.35 -27.34
N ILE A 271 5.53 -13.16 -27.92
CA ILE A 271 6.59 -12.28 -28.41
C ILE A 271 6.73 -11.14 -27.40
N THR A 272 7.85 -11.09 -26.69
CA THR A 272 8.16 -10.01 -25.75
C THR A 272 8.95 -8.92 -26.47
N VAL A 273 8.49 -7.68 -26.32
CA VAL A 273 9.06 -6.49 -26.97
C VAL A 273 9.46 -5.45 -25.92
N HIS A 274 10.65 -4.87 -26.12
CA HIS A 274 11.12 -3.67 -25.44
C HIS A 274 11.75 -2.73 -26.48
N VAL A 275 11.45 -1.42 -26.41
CA VAL A 275 11.99 -0.41 -27.33
C VAL A 275 11.97 0.98 -26.71
N HIS A 276 13.06 1.75 -26.87
CA HIS A 276 13.11 3.18 -26.58
C HIS A 276 12.72 3.98 -27.84
N THR A 277 11.66 4.78 -27.78
CA THR A 277 11.12 5.46 -28.96
C THR A 277 10.38 6.76 -28.61
N ASN A 278 10.32 7.69 -29.56
CA ASN A 278 9.43 8.86 -29.45
C ASN A 278 8.02 8.59 -30.01
N ALA A 279 7.75 7.36 -30.48
CA ALA A 279 6.48 6.99 -31.07
C ALA A 279 5.94 5.65 -30.50
N PRO A 280 5.70 5.55 -29.16
CA PRO A 280 5.32 4.30 -28.52
C PRO A 280 4.00 3.73 -29.08
N GLY A 281 3.05 4.59 -29.46
CA GLY A 281 1.83 4.14 -30.13
C GLY A 281 2.06 3.41 -31.44
N LYS A 282 3.11 3.73 -32.21
CA LYS A 282 3.47 3.01 -33.44
C LYS A 282 4.09 1.65 -33.15
N ALA A 283 4.88 1.54 -32.08
CA ALA A 283 5.45 0.27 -31.63
C ALA A 283 4.32 -0.68 -31.21
N ILE A 284 3.37 -0.21 -30.40
CA ILE A 284 2.18 -0.95 -29.96
C ILE A 284 1.32 -1.38 -31.17
N GLN A 285 1.04 -0.45 -32.09
CA GLN A 285 0.27 -0.73 -33.31
C GLN A 285 0.92 -1.82 -34.17
N LYS A 286 2.25 -1.80 -34.26
CA LYS A 286 2.99 -2.85 -34.99
C LYS A 286 2.94 -4.20 -34.29
N GLY A 287 3.00 -4.20 -32.94
CA GLY A 287 2.87 -5.40 -32.12
C GLY A 287 1.52 -6.12 -32.33
N ILE A 288 0.42 -5.36 -32.46
CA ILE A 288 -0.93 -5.91 -32.73
C ILE A 288 -0.98 -6.76 -34.01
N GLU A 289 -0.14 -6.46 -35.00
CA GLU A 289 -0.10 -7.25 -36.27
C GLU A 289 0.42 -8.68 -36.05
N PHE A 290 1.04 -8.99 -34.92
CA PHE A 290 1.59 -10.30 -34.55
C PHE A 290 0.70 -11.10 -33.61
N GLY A 291 -0.27 -10.42 -32.96
CA GLY A 291 -1.23 -11.05 -32.07
C GLY A 291 -1.81 -10.11 -31.03
N GLN A 292 -2.58 -10.67 -30.11
CA GLN A 292 -3.21 -9.94 -29.01
C GLN A 292 -2.16 -9.42 -28.01
N LEU A 293 -2.20 -8.14 -27.69
CA LEU A 293 -1.25 -7.56 -26.74
C LEU A 293 -1.69 -7.74 -25.29
N THR A 294 -0.71 -8.03 -24.43
CA THR A 294 -0.83 -8.09 -22.98
C THR A 294 0.36 -7.37 -22.33
N ASN A 295 0.25 -6.99 -21.07
CA ASN A 295 1.31 -6.33 -20.29
C ASN A 295 1.91 -5.10 -20.99
N ILE A 296 1.04 -4.25 -21.56
CA ILE A 296 1.48 -3.03 -22.23
C ILE A 296 1.92 -2.02 -21.17
N LYS A 297 3.19 -1.58 -21.24
CA LYS A 297 3.79 -0.57 -20.39
C LYS A 297 4.44 0.49 -21.27
N VAL A 298 4.15 1.76 -21.01
CA VAL A 298 4.80 2.90 -21.66
C VAL A 298 5.21 3.88 -20.59
N GLU A 299 6.50 4.11 -20.45
CA GLU A 299 7.08 5.02 -19.46
C GLU A 299 7.79 6.18 -20.15
N ASN A 300 7.67 7.38 -19.57
CA ASN A 300 8.42 8.54 -20.02
C ASN A 300 9.76 8.59 -19.28
N MET A 301 10.84 8.25 -19.95
CA MET A 301 12.19 8.20 -19.39
C MET A 301 12.70 9.57 -18.90
N HIS A 302 12.19 10.66 -19.44
CA HIS A 302 12.52 12.01 -18.95
C HIS A 302 11.80 12.35 -17.64
N GLN A 303 10.60 11.80 -17.41
CA GLN A 303 9.91 11.93 -16.11
C GLN A 303 10.52 11.02 -15.04
N GLU A 304 11.06 9.88 -15.40
CA GLU A 304 11.83 9.05 -14.45
C GLU A 304 13.10 9.79 -13.97
N HIS A 305 13.78 10.53 -14.82
CA HIS A 305 14.92 11.35 -14.38
C HIS A 305 14.51 12.59 -13.57
N GLN A 306 13.34 13.14 -13.79
CA GLN A 306 12.78 14.19 -12.92
C GLN A 306 12.24 13.60 -11.62
N ASN A 307 11.60 12.42 -11.68
CA ASN A 307 11.18 11.66 -10.51
C ASN A 307 12.39 11.00 -9.79
N ALA A 308 13.48 10.67 -10.49
CA ALA A 308 14.75 10.25 -9.90
C ALA A 308 15.49 11.38 -9.19
N ALA A 309 15.26 12.64 -9.58
CA ALA A 309 15.71 13.79 -8.80
C ALA A 309 14.85 14.06 -7.56
N TRP A 310 13.62 13.48 -7.50
CA TRP A 310 12.65 13.63 -6.39
C TRP A 310 12.28 12.32 -5.69
N GLY A 311 12.82 11.18 -6.12
CA GLY A 311 12.44 9.89 -5.57
C GLY A 311 13.27 8.72 -6.08
N ALA A 312 14.58 8.91 -6.31
CA ALA A 312 15.48 7.80 -6.55
C ALA A 312 15.47 6.90 -5.32
N ALA A 313 14.94 5.69 -5.45
CA ALA A 313 15.33 4.62 -4.58
C ALA A 313 16.85 4.46 -4.75
N PRO A 314 17.67 4.66 -3.70
CA PRO A 314 19.11 4.59 -3.84
C PRO A 314 19.53 3.16 -4.14
N LYS A 315 20.45 3.02 -5.11
CA LYS A 315 21.25 1.83 -5.33
C LYS A 315 21.81 1.35 -4.00
N ASN A 316 21.45 0.16 -3.59
CA ASN A 316 22.07 -0.77 -2.66
C ASN A 316 23.25 -0.27 -1.78
N GLN A 317 23.01 0.72 -0.98
CA GLN A 317 23.50 0.90 0.38
C GLN A 317 22.40 1.69 1.09
N PRO A 318 21.94 1.28 2.28
CA PRO A 318 21.05 2.16 3.03
C PRO A 318 21.81 3.47 3.23
N GLU A 319 21.33 4.55 2.61
CA GLU A 319 21.83 5.87 2.97
C GLU A 319 21.74 5.98 4.49
N PRO A 320 22.81 6.40 5.17
CA PRO A 320 22.75 6.55 6.60
C PRO A 320 21.57 7.46 6.92
N MET A 321 20.63 6.98 7.75
CA MET A 321 19.47 7.76 8.20
C MET A 321 19.97 9.13 8.63
N LYS A 322 19.49 10.19 7.96
CA LYS A 322 19.89 11.56 8.27
C LYS A 322 19.15 12.00 9.53
N ILE A 323 19.74 11.70 10.68
CA ILE A 323 19.24 12.17 11.96
C ILE A 323 19.63 13.65 12.10
N VAL A 324 18.63 14.51 12.16
CA VAL A 324 18.81 15.95 12.32
C VAL A 324 18.53 16.30 13.78
N GLU A 325 19.47 16.99 14.44
CA GLU A 325 19.29 17.46 15.81
C GLU A 325 18.10 18.43 15.94
N PRO A 326 17.30 18.33 17.02
CA PRO A 326 16.18 19.24 17.24
C PRO A 326 16.66 20.70 17.39
N THR A 327 16.05 21.61 16.65
CA THR A 327 16.31 23.05 16.71
C THR A 327 15.05 23.86 17.02
N LYS A 328 13.88 23.21 17.04
CA LYS A 328 12.58 23.83 17.34
C LYS A 328 11.70 22.86 18.17
N PRO A 329 10.70 23.37 18.89
CA PRO A 329 9.86 22.53 19.74
C PRO A 329 8.96 21.58 18.92
N PHE A 330 8.32 22.07 17.84
CA PHE A 330 7.34 21.31 17.07
C PHE A 330 7.77 21.12 15.62
N GLY A 331 7.48 19.95 15.08
CA GLY A 331 7.66 19.64 13.67
C GLY A 331 6.48 18.80 13.14
N TYR A 332 6.28 18.86 11.83
CA TYR A 332 5.11 18.28 11.19
C TYR A 332 5.52 17.45 9.99
N VAL A 333 5.06 16.20 9.98
CA VAL A 333 5.22 15.24 8.87
C VAL A 333 3.84 14.98 8.27
N ALA A 334 3.60 15.37 7.04
CA ALA A 334 2.32 15.16 6.37
C ALA A 334 2.45 14.09 5.29
N VAL A 335 1.44 13.23 5.15
CA VAL A 335 1.32 12.33 4.01
C VAL A 335 0.42 12.98 2.96
N ALA A 336 0.94 13.14 1.76
CA ALA A 336 0.21 13.73 0.64
C ALA A 336 0.69 13.17 -0.70
N SER A 337 -0.16 13.27 -1.74
CA SER A 337 0.14 12.93 -3.12
C SER A 337 -0.52 13.93 -4.06
N GLY A 338 0.25 14.44 -5.02
CA GLY A 338 -0.11 15.54 -5.90
C GLY A 338 0.77 16.75 -5.60
N GLU A 339 1.31 17.38 -6.67
CA GLU A 339 2.27 18.47 -6.55
C GLU A 339 1.70 19.65 -5.75
N GLY A 340 0.49 20.12 -6.11
CA GLY A 340 -0.13 21.23 -5.41
C GLY A 340 -0.52 20.91 -3.96
N LEU A 341 -0.87 19.65 -3.62
CA LEU A 341 -1.08 19.27 -2.23
C LEU A 341 0.23 19.25 -1.43
N CYS A 342 1.33 18.81 -2.03
CA CYS A 342 2.64 18.83 -1.38
C CYS A 342 3.10 20.28 -1.12
N GLU A 343 2.93 21.17 -2.09
CA GLU A 343 3.20 22.60 -1.94
C GLU A 343 2.35 23.23 -0.83
N LEU A 344 1.04 22.96 -0.84
CA LEU A 344 0.12 23.46 0.18
C LEU A 344 0.52 23.03 1.60
N PHE A 345 0.84 21.74 1.80
CA PHE A 345 1.28 21.28 3.13
C PHE A 345 2.62 21.92 3.54
N SER A 346 3.55 22.15 2.62
CA SER A 346 4.79 22.87 2.90
C SER A 346 4.52 24.33 3.30
N GLU A 347 3.63 25.02 2.60
CA GLU A 347 3.23 26.40 2.91
C GLU A 347 2.54 26.51 4.28
N LEU A 348 1.78 25.47 4.65
CA LEU A 348 1.14 25.35 5.97
C LEU A 348 2.12 25.01 7.09
N GLY A 349 3.41 24.81 6.79
CA GLY A 349 4.45 24.56 7.78
C GLY A 349 4.80 23.10 8.02
N ALA A 350 4.41 22.17 7.15
CA ALA A 350 4.90 20.80 7.21
C ALA A 350 6.41 20.76 6.88
N ASP A 351 7.21 20.16 7.77
CA ASP A 351 8.67 20.04 7.61
C ASP A 351 9.06 18.98 6.60
N GLN A 352 8.29 17.91 6.58
CA GLN A 352 8.51 16.77 5.70
C GLN A 352 7.17 16.34 5.08
N ILE A 353 7.21 16.00 3.80
CA ILE A 353 6.08 15.41 3.12
C ILE A 353 6.47 14.03 2.64
N VAL A 354 5.71 13.04 3.11
CA VAL A 354 5.86 11.65 2.69
C VAL A 354 4.90 11.39 1.54
N SER A 355 5.44 11.04 0.38
CA SER A 355 4.62 10.71 -0.77
C SER A 355 3.83 9.43 -0.51
N GLY A 356 2.52 9.49 -0.69
CA GLY A 356 1.64 8.35 -0.48
C GLY A 356 0.18 8.75 -0.30
N GLY A 357 -0.66 7.75 -0.11
CA GLY A 357 -2.09 7.97 0.09
C GLY A 357 -2.95 6.92 -0.60
N GLN A 358 -3.63 7.26 -1.68
CA GLN A 358 -4.64 6.40 -2.29
C GLN A 358 -4.06 5.31 -3.21
N THR A 359 -2.94 5.56 -3.85
CA THR A 359 -2.33 4.64 -4.82
C THR A 359 -1.25 3.76 -4.19
N MET A 360 -0.56 4.27 -3.16
CA MET A 360 0.49 3.56 -2.46
C MET A 360 0.59 4.06 -1.02
N ASN A 361 0.53 3.13 -0.06
CA ASN A 361 0.74 3.47 1.34
C ASN A 361 2.24 3.53 1.65
N PRO A 362 2.74 4.61 2.29
CA PRO A 362 4.13 4.67 2.75
C PRO A 362 4.39 3.56 3.78
N SER A 363 5.64 3.10 3.85
CA SER A 363 6.05 2.16 4.89
C SER A 363 6.27 2.87 6.22
N THR A 364 6.30 2.11 7.31
CA THR A 364 6.71 2.62 8.62
C THR A 364 8.13 3.23 8.57
N ASP A 365 9.03 2.65 7.76
CA ASP A 365 10.38 3.17 7.56
C ASP A 365 10.41 4.52 6.83
N ASP A 366 9.54 4.72 5.84
CA ASP A 366 9.41 6.01 5.13
C ASP A 366 8.96 7.11 6.10
N LEU A 367 7.99 6.82 6.97
CA LEU A 367 7.52 7.74 8.01
C LEU A 367 8.59 7.98 9.08
N LEU A 368 9.32 6.95 9.50
CA LEU A 368 10.42 7.07 10.46
C LEU A 368 11.54 7.96 9.91
N LYS A 369 11.94 7.79 8.66
CA LYS A 369 12.95 8.65 8.00
C LYS A 369 12.51 10.11 7.99
N ALA A 370 11.26 10.38 7.68
CA ALA A 370 10.71 11.74 7.71
C ALA A 370 10.76 12.33 9.12
N VAL A 371 10.38 11.57 10.14
CA VAL A 371 10.46 12.00 11.55
C VAL A 371 11.90 12.30 11.96
N LEU A 372 12.87 11.43 11.64
CA LEU A 372 14.27 11.61 11.97
C LEU A 372 14.93 12.79 11.24
N SER A 373 14.41 13.13 10.05
CA SER A 373 14.86 14.27 9.24
C SER A 373 14.20 15.59 9.67
N THR A 374 13.20 15.55 10.54
CA THR A 374 12.51 16.73 11.05
C THR A 374 13.30 17.33 12.23
N PRO A 375 13.70 18.62 12.21
CA PRO A 375 14.54 19.24 13.25
C PRO A 375 13.72 19.70 14.47
N ALA A 376 12.92 18.83 15.06
CA ALA A 376 12.02 19.16 16.17
C ALA A 376 12.08 18.15 17.31
N GLU A 377 11.77 18.60 18.54
CA GLU A 377 11.68 17.75 19.73
C GLU A 377 10.42 16.89 19.71
N HIS A 378 9.27 17.53 19.40
CA HIS A 378 7.98 16.90 19.26
C HIS A 378 7.60 16.86 17.78
N VAL A 379 7.33 15.68 17.23
CA VAL A 379 6.98 15.52 15.81
C VAL A 379 5.56 14.99 15.67
N PHE A 380 4.72 15.77 15.00
CA PHE A 380 3.34 15.39 14.68
C PHE A 380 3.30 14.76 13.31
N ILE A 381 2.71 13.55 13.20
CA ILE A 381 2.45 12.89 11.92
C ILE A 381 0.99 13.08 11.56
N LEU A 382 0.74 13.57 10.33
CA LEU A 382 -0.58 13.72 9.73
C LEU A 382 -0.73 12.67 8.61
N PRO A 383 -1.31 11.50 8.91
CA PRO A 383 -1.43 10.40 7.93
C PRO A 383 -2.36 10.73 6.75
N ASN A 384 -3.39 11.56 6.98
CA ASN A 384 -4.37 12.01 5.99
C ASN A 384 -5.08 10.88 5.22
N ASN A 385 -4.92 9.65 5.71
CA ASN A 385 -5.54 8.44 5.20
C ASN A 385 -5.67 7.41 6.34
N LYS A 386 -6.85 6.82 6.50
CA LYS A 386 -7.14 5.83 7.55
C LYS A 386 -6.25 4.57 7.48
N ASN A 387 -5.76 4.20 6.29
CA ASN A 387 -4.90 3.03 6.08
C ASN A 387 -3.46 3.27 6.54
N ILE A 388 -3.06 4.52 6.74
CA ILE A 388 -1.69 4.90 7.12
C ILE A 388 -1.57 5.11 8.64
N ILE A 389 -2.68 5.36 9.35
CA ILE A 389 -2.66 5.65 10.79
C ILE A 389 -1.92 4.56 11.57
N MET A 390 -2.24 3.29 11.34
CA MET A 390 -1.59 2.18 12.05
C MET A 390 -0.08 2.12 11.77
N ALA A 391 0.36 2.40 10.54
CA ALA A 391 1.78 2.44 10.20
C ALA A 391 2.49 3.61 10.89
N ALA A 392 1.84 4.77 10.95
CA ALA A 392 2.35 5.95 11.66
C ALA A 392 2.51 5.68 13.17
N GLU A 393 1.55 4.99 13.80
CA GLU A 393 1.62 4.61 15.23
C GLU A 393 2.78 3.64 15.54
N GLN A 394 3.30 2.91 14.55
CA GLN A 394 4.46 2.06 14.75
C GLN A 394 5.80 2.82 14.73
N VAL A 395 5.80 4.12 14.42
CA VAL A 395 7.02 4.94 14.36
C VAL A 395 7.52 5.28 15.75
N ASP A 396 6.63 5.65 16.68
CA ASP A 396 6.98 6.07 18.05
C ASP A 396 7.94 5.08 18.77
N PRO A 397 7.69 3.76 18.82
CA PRO A 397 8.61 2.82 19.48
C PRO A 397 9.94 2.57 18.72
N LEU A 398 10.16 3.17 17.56
CA LEU A 398 11.37 3.03 16.75
C LEU A 398 12.33 4.22 16.85
N THR A 399 11.98 5.25 17.61
CA THR A 399 12.76 6.47 17.78
C THR A 399 12.72 6.96 19.23
N ASP A 400 13.73 7.73 19.62
CA ASP A 400 13.76 8.43 20.92
C ASP A 400 13.05 9.81 20.87
N ARG A 401 12.47 10.19 19.73
CA ARG A 401 11.69 11.41 19.54
C ARG A 401 10.29 11.25 20.13
N ASP A 402 9.70 12.33 20.67
CA ASP A 402 8.27 12.35 21.02
C ASP A 402 7.44 12.46 19.74
N VAL A 403 6.92 11.32 19.27
CA VAL A 403 6.10 11.22 18.05
C VAL A 403 4.63 11.17 18.43
N ARG A 404 3.84 12.06 17.82
CA ARG A 404 2.40 12.14 18.03
C ARG A 404 1.64 12.00 16.71
N VAL A 405 0.85 10.96 16.61
CA VAL A 405 0.04 10.70 15.40
C VAL A 405 -1.30 11.39 15.54
N LEU A 406 -1.57 12.32 14.63
CA LEU A 406 -2.89 12.92 14.47
C LEU A 406 -3.74 11.98 13.61
N HIS A 407 -4.87 11.50 14.14
CA HIS A 407 -5.73 10.54 13.43
C HIS A 407 -6.52 11.18 12.28
N THR A 408 -5.85 12.00 11.46
CA THR A 408 -6.41 12.59 10.25
C THR A 408 -6.64 11.51 9.19
N LYS A 409 -7.87 11.42 8.69
CA LYS A 409 -8.31 10.37 7.75
C LYS A 409 -8.41 10.87 6.32
N THR A 410 -8.31 12.18 6.14
CA THR A 410 -8.47 12.87 4.86
C THR A 410 -7.57 14.09 4.79
N ILE A 411 -7.23 14.51 3.57
CA ILE A 411 -6.44 15.72 3.31
C ILE A 411 -7.06 16.98 3.97
N PRO A 412 -8.38 17.25 3.83
CA PRO A 412 -8.99 18.39 4.51
C PRO A 412 -8.80 18.40 6.03
N GLN A 413 -8.87 17.22 6.67
CA GLN A 413 -8.62 17.10 8.11
C GLN A 413 -7.18 17.47 8.49
N GLY A 414 -6.20 17.07 7.65
CA GLY A 414 -4.80 17.46 7.85
C GLY A 414 -4.58 18.96 7.70
N ILE A 415 -5.19 19.58 6.70
CA ILE A 415 -5.14 21.03 6.47
C ILE A 415 -5.71 21.76 7.69
N ALA A 416 -6.92 21.41 8.13
CA ALA A 416 -7.56 22.02 9.29
C ALA A 416 -6.73 21.84 10.58
N ALA A 417 -6.08 20.69 10.75
CA ALA A 417 -5.20 20.44 11.88
C ALA A 417 -4.01 21.41 11.89
N LEU A 418 -3.30 21.57 10.77
CA LEU A 418 -2.13 22.47 10.67
C LEU A 418 -2.50 23.93 10.84
N LEU A 419 -3.65 24.36 10.34
CA LEU A 419 -4.14 25.74 10.51
C LEU A 419 -4.46 26.10 11.96
N ASN A 420 -4.58 25.12 12.85
CA ASN A 420 -4.92 25.31 14.27
C ASN A 420 -3.76 24.98 15.22
N VAL A 421 -2.54 25.07 14.74
CA VAL A 421 -1.32 25.00 15.56
C VAL A 421 -1.16 26.30 16.35
N ASP A 422 -0.74 26.19 17.63
CA ASP A 422 -0.42 27.31 18.49
C ASP A 422 0.90 27.04 19.22
N ASP A 423 1.96 27.74 18.84
CA ASP A 423 3.30 27.57 19.38
C ASP A 423 3.42 27.93 20.89
N SER A 424 2.39 28.57 21.46
CA SER A 424 2.34 28.88 22.90
C SER A 424 1.83 27.72 23.74
N LEU A 425 1.25 26.69 23.13
CA LEU A 425 0.70 25.53 23.82
C LEU A 425 1.74 24.41 23.98
N SER A 426 1.51 23.52 24.94
CA SER A 426 2.28 22.27 25.04
C SER A 426 1.96 21.32 23.88
N ALA A 427 2.83 20.32 23.64
CA ALA A 427 2.61 19.30 22.63
C ALA A 427 1.28 18.55 22.82
N GLU A 428 0.87 18.28 24.05
CA GLU A 428 -0.40 17.64 24.40
C GLU A 428 -1.61 18.51 24.03
N GLU A 429 -1.54 19.80 24.40
CA GLU A 429 -2.62 20.76 24.10
C GLU A 429 -2.75 21.01 22.60
N ASN A 430 -1.60 21.13 21.88
CA ASN A 430 -1.58 21.22 20.42
C ASN A 430 -2.21 19.99 19.77
N HIS A 431 -1.85 18.78 20.20
CA HIS A 431 -2.45 17.55 19.71
C HIS A 431 -3.98 17.58 19.84
N LEU A 432 -4.49 17.96 21.01
CA LEU A 432 -5.94 18.05 21.25
C LEU A 432 -6.61 19.13 20.41
N THR A 433 -5.97 20.28 20.24
CA THR A 433 -6.51 21.41 19.47
C THR A 433 -6.57 21.07 17.98
N MET A 434 -5.50 20.52 17.42
CA MET A 434 -5.40 20.06 16.04
C MET A 434 -6.43 18.96 15.74
N MET A 435 -6.59 17.98 16.64
CA MET A 435 -7.59 16.91 16.47
C MET A 435 -9.02 17.45 16.52
N LYS A 436 -9.34 18.38 17.43
CA LYS A 436 -10.66 19.03 17.49
C LYS A 436 -10.97 19.82 16.21
N ALA A 437 -9.97 20.45 15.61
CA ALA A 437 -10.13 21.12 14.32
C ALA A 437 -10.42 20.11 13.20
N ALA A 438 -9.63 19.04 13.11
CA ALA A 438 -9.82 17.98 12.12
C ALA A 438 -11.20 17.30 12.21
N GLU A 439 -11.73 17.10 13.43
CA GLU A 439 -13.04 16.46 13.66
C GLU A 439 -14.23 17.31 13.17
N LYS A 440 -14.07 18.63 13.05
CA LYS A 440 -15.12 19.51 12.54
C LYS A 440 -15.28 19.45 11.02
N VAL A 441 -14.27 19.00 10.32
CA VAL A 441 -14.25 18.96 8.85
C VAL A 441 -15.07 17.79 8.32
N SER A 442 -16.02 18.09 7.45
CA SER A 442 -16.70 17.09 6.62
C SER A 442 -16.00 16.98 5.27
N THR A 443 -15.68 15.76 4.84
CA THR A 443 -14.96 15.53 3.59
C THR A 443 -15.84 14.86 2.54
N GLY A 444 -15.91 15.47 1.37
CA GLY A 444 -16.44 14.90 0.13
C GLY A 444 -15.31 14.44 -0.78
N LEU A 445 -15.53 13.33 -1.48
CA LEU A 445 -14.59 12.81 -2.49
C LEU A 445 -15.35 12.47 -3.76
N VAL A 446 -14.79 12.79 -4.91
CA VAL A 446 -15.33 12.41 -6.22
C VAL A 446 -14.27 11.62 -6.97
N THR A 447 -14.61 10.40 -7.38
CA THR A 447 -13.73 9.46 -8.04
C THR A 447 -14.49 8.66 -9.10
N PHE A 448 -13.85 7.64 -9.67
CA PHE A 448 -14.46 6.71 -10.62
C PHE A 448 -14.49 5.29 -10.04
N ALA A 449 -15.40 4.48 -10.55
CA ALA A 449 -15.43 3.04 -10.24
C ALA A 449 -14.34 2.32 -11.03
N ALA A 450 -13.39 1.71 -10.34
CA ALA A 450 -12.28 0.97 -10.94
C ALA A 450 -12.70 -0.41 -11.49
N ARG A 451 -13.91 -0.88 -11.17
CA ARG A 451 -14.47 -2.17 -11.63
C ARG A 451 -15.98 -2.19 -11.44
N ASP A 452 -16.65 -3.12 -12.11
CA ASP A 452 -18.06 -3.41 -11.85
C ASP A 452 -18.26 -3.89 -10.41
N SER A 453 -19.25 -3.33 -9.72
CA SER A 453 -19.54 -3.67 -8.32
C SER A 453 -21.03 -3.46 -8.01
N SER A 454 -21.46 -3.86 -6.82
CA SER A 454 -22.79 -3.57 -6.30
C SER A 454 -22.68 -2.90 -4.94
N ILE A 455 -23.18 -1.67 -4.82
CA ILE A 455 -23.13 -0.85 -3.61
C ILE A 455 -24.56 -0.61 -3.14
N ASP A 456 -24.91 -1.08 -1.94
CA ASP A 456 -26.23 -0.97 -1.32
C ASP A 456 -27.39 -1.40 -2.26
N GLY A 457 -27.13 -2.42 -3.11
CA GLY A 457 -28.10 -2.97 -4.06
C GLY A 457 -28.20 -2.21 -5.38
N GLN A 458 -27.42 -1.17 -5.59
CA GLN A 458 -27.27 -0.48 -6.86
C GLN A 458 -26.08 -1.05 -7.64
N SER A 459 -26.27 -1.37 -8.91
CA SER A 459 -25.19 -1.78 -9.81
C SER A 459 -24.33 -0.58 -10.17
N VAL A 460 -23.03 -0.69 -9.93
CA VAL A 460 -22.02 0.28 -10.34
C VAL A 460 -21.20 -0.33 -11.45
N ARG A 461 -21.06 0.36 -12.56
CA ARG A 461 -20.23 -0.07 -13.69
C ARG A 461 -18.86 0.61 -13.63
N GLU A 462 -17.85 -0.08 -14.12
CA GLU A 462 -16.51 0.50 -14.32
C GLU A 462 -16.60 1.84 -15.07
N GLY A 463 -15.83 2.82 -14.61
CA GLY A 463 -15.78 4.17 -15.17
C GLY A 463 -16.92 5.11 -14.73
N GLN A 464 -17.95 4.65 -14.01
CA GLN A 464 -18.98 5.56 -13.46
C GLN A 464 -18.38 6.45 -12.37
N ILE A 465 -18.88 7.68 -12.28
CA ILE A 465 -18.44 8.66 -11.28
C ILE A 465 -19.11 8.39 -9.95
N LEU A 466 -18.30 8.28 -8.92
CA LEU A 466 -18.71 8.03 -7.54
C LEU A 466 -18.49 9.26 -6.67
N GLY A 467 -19.54 9.69 -5.96
CA GLY A 467 -19.46 10.68 -4.91
C GLY A 467 -19.50 10.02 -3.54
N MET A 468 -18.56 10.40 -2.68
CA MET A 468 -18.43 9.86 -1.32
C MET A 468 -18.53 10.96 -0.29
N GLU A 469 -19.21 10.68 0.83
CA GLU A 469 -19.37 11.58 1.97
C GLU A 469 -18.78 10.91 3.22
N ASN A 470 -17.75 11.51 3.79
CA ASN A 470 -17.05 10.98 4.97
C ASN A 470 -16.69 9.47 4.83
N GLY A 471 -16.26 9.08 3.62
CA GLY A 471 -15.83 7.71 3.32
C GLY A 471 -16.94 6.72 2.94
N LYS A 472 -18.19 7.18 2.76
CA LYS A 472 -19.30 6.35 2.27
C LYS A 472 -19.72 6.82 0.89
N ILE A 473 -19.93 5.90 -0.04
CA ILE A 473 -20.46 6.20 -1.37
C ILE A 473 -21.94 6.54 -1.21
N THR A 474 -22.31 7.74 -1.66
CA THR A 474 -23.70 8.27 -1.54
C THR A 474 -24.30 8.63 -2.88
N THR A 475 -23.46 8.77 -3.92
CA THR A 475 -23.88 9.29 -5.22
C THR A 475 -23.17 8.55 -6.34
N ILE A 476 -23.92 8.17 -7.37
CA ILE A 476 -23.42 7.58 -8.62
C ILE A 476 -23.92 8.46 -9.77
N GLU A 477 -22.99 9.02 -10.55
CA GLU A 477 -23.30 10.00 -11.60
C GLU A 477 -22.52 9.68 -12.89
N SER A 478 -22.88 10.40 -13.96
CA SER A 478 -22.16 10.37 -15.22
C SER A 478 -21.19 11.54 -15.42
N ASN A 479 -21.25 12.53 -14.53
CA ASN A 479 -20.49 13.79 -14.64
C ASN A 479 -19.88 14.15 -13.27
N ILE A 480 -18.61 14.57 -13.27
CA ILE A 480 -17.84 14.89 -12.07
C ILE A 480 -18.40 16.10 -11.32
N ILE A 481 -18.85 17.16 -12.05
CA ILE A 481 -19.40 18.39 -11.45
C ILE A 481 -20.73 18.09 -10.75
N GLN A 482 -21.60 17.27 -11.37
CA GLN A 482 -22.87 16.88 -10.76
C GLN A 482 -22.66 16.04 -9.50
N ALA A 483 -21.70 15.10 -9.53
CA ALA A 483 -21.33 14.30 -8.36
C ALA A 483 -20.83 15.20 -7.22
N ALA A 484 -19.87 16.10 -7.53
CA ALA A 484 -19.30 17.03 -6.58
C ALA A 484 -20.33 17.99 -5.98
N PHE A 485 -21.23 18.53 -6.82
CA PHE A 485 -22.32 19.39 -6.38
C PHE A 485 -23.28 18.68 -5.41
N LYS A 486 -23.67 17.44 -5.71
CA LYS A 486 -24.56 16.66 -4.84
C LYS A 486 -23.90 16.34 -3.51
N VAL A 487 -22.64 15.88 -3.53
CA VAL A 487 -21.85 15.60 -2.32
C VAL A 487 -21.73 16.86 -1.46
N THR A 488 -21.30 17.97 -2.04
CA THR A 488 -21.17 19.24 -1.30
C THR A 488 -22.50 19.69 -0.72
N LYS A 489 -23.57 19.60 -1.49
CA LYS A 489 -24.93 19.96 -1.04
C LYS A 489 -25.39 19.13 0.17
N HIS A 490 -25.04 17.85 0.24
CA HIS A 490 -25.42 16.98 1.36
C HIS A 490 -24.57 17.27 2.61
N LEU A 491 -23.28 17.57 2.41
CA LEU A 491 -22.35 17.88 3.52
C LEU A 491 -22.62 19.27 4.11
N PHE A 492 -23.00 20.25 3.28
CA PHE A 492 -23.21 21.63 3.70
C PHE A 492 -24.45 21.78 4.57
N LYS A 493 -24.25 22.24 5.81
CA LYS A 493 -25.31 22.46 6.79
C LYS A 493 -25.47 23.95 7.04
N ARG A 494 -26.59 24.54 6.60
CA ARG A 494 -26.90 25.95 6.84
C ARG A 494 -26.83 26.31 8.32
N GLY A 495 -26.11 27.39 8.62
CA GLY A 495 -25.96 27.92 9.98
C GLY A 495 -24.82 27.23 10.80
N SER A 496 -24.18 26.19 10.27
CA SER A 496 -23.00 25.58 10.89
C SER A 496 -21.82 25.43 9.94
N SER A 497 -22.07 25.41 8.62
CA SER A 497 -21.02 25.42 7.59
C SER A 497 -21.00 26.77 6.89
N SER A 498 -19.81 27.29 6.63
CA SER A 498 -19.59 28.58 5.96
C SER A 498 -18.52 28.53 4.89
N LEU A 499 -17.56 27.63 5.00
CA LEU A 499 -16.44 27.49 4.07
C LEU A 499 -16.51 26.15 3.32
N VAL A 500 -16.29 26.21 2.02
CA VAL A 500 -16.10 25.03 1.15
C VAL A 500 -14.82 25.20 0.39
N THR A 501 -13.88 24.25 0.55
CA THR A 501 -12.66 24.20 -0.25
C THR A 501 -12.78 23.08 -1.27
N LEU A 502 -12.65 23.42 -2.54
CA LEU A 502 -12.64 22.50 -3.68
C LEU A 502 -11.19 22.28 -4.11
N ILE A 503 -10.69 21.06 -3.92
CA ILE A 503 -9.33 20.69 -4.34
C ILE A 503 -9.49 19.78 -5.55
N TYR A 504 -9.14 20.27 -6.76
CA TYR A 504 -9.22 19.48 -7.97
C TYR A 504 -7.91 18.75 -8.26
N GLY A 505 -8.03 17.57 -8.82
CA GLY A 505 -6.91 16.67 -9.11
C GLY A 505 -6.88 16.22 -10.56
N ASN A 506 -6.07 15.19 -10.83
CA ASN A 506 -5.91 14.64 -12.18
C ASN A 506 -7.24 14.20 -12.78
N GLY A 507 -7.56 14.72 -13.98
CA GLY A 507 -8.81 14.44 -14.68
C GLY A 507 -9.97 15.41 -14.42
N ALA A 508 -9.74 16.44 -13.59
CA ALA A 508 -10.58 17.64 -13.50
C ALA A 508 -9.74 18.86 -13.86
N SER A 509 -10.38 19.88 -14.42
CA SER A 509 -9.72 21.15 -14.80
C SER A 509 -10.08 22.28 -13.83
N GLU A 510 -9.39 23.40 -13.94
CA GLU A 510 -9.70 24.62 -13.21
C GLU A 510 -11.10 25.13 -13.59
N GLU A 511 -11.45 25.05 -14.87
CA GLU A 511 -12.77 25.43 -15.37
C GLU A 511 -13.90 24.59 -14.75
N ASP A 512 -13.68 23.27 -14.58
CA ASP A 512 -14.64 22.39 -13.88
C ASP A 512 -14.84 22.82 -12.42
N ALA A 513 -13.76 23.20 -11.74
CA ALA A 513 -13.79 23.66 -10.36
C ALA A 513 -14.47 25.03 -10.21
N GLU A 514 -14.24 25.96 -11.14
CA GLU A 514 -14.90 27.26 -11.18
C GLU A 514 -16.41 27.15 -11.51
N GLU A 515 -16.78 26.24 -12.44
CA GLU A 515 -18.18 25.93 -12.72
C GLU A 515 -18.88 25.40 -11.46
N LEU A 516 -18.24 24.45 -10.75
CA LEU A 516 -18.76 23.91 -9.50
C LEU A 516 -18.91 24.99 -8.43
N ALA A 517 -17.90 25.85 -8.25
CA ALA A 517 -17.93 26.97 -7.30
C ALA A 517 -19.08 27.94 -7.60
N SER A 518 -19.31 28.25 -8.89
CA SER A 518 -20.40 29.10 -9.35
C SER A 518 -21.78 28.48 -9.04
N LEU A 519 -21.95 27.17 -9.26
CA LEU A 519 -23.17 26.44 -8.96
C LEU A 519 -23.45 26.41 -7.45
N LEU A 520 -22.44 26.23 -6.61
CA LEU A 520 -22.54 26.24 -5.16
C LEU A 520 -22.94 27.63 -4.64
N THR A 521 -22.25 28.66 -5.12
CA THR A 521 -22.54 30.06 -4.78
C THR A 521 -23.97 30.47 -5.22
N ALA A 522 -24.39 30.06 -6.41
CA ALA A 522 -25.77 30.28 -6.87
C ALA A 522 -26.79 29.55 -5.99
N LYS A 523 -26.47 28.38 -5.44
CA LYS A 523 -27.35 27.58 -4.59
C LYS A 523 -27.48 28.10 -3.16
N PHE A 524 -26.35 28.48 -2.57
CA PHE A 524 -26.30 28.82 -1.13
C PHE A 524 -26.20 30.33 -0.85
N GLY A 525 -25.91 31.13 -1.89
CA GLY A 525 -25.83 32.59 -1.78
C GLY A 525 -24.70 33.07 -0.89
N SER A 526 -24.95 33.99 -0.01
CA SER A 526 -24.00 34.56 0.95
C SER A 526 -23.69 33.65 2.14
N ASP A 527 -24.31 32.49 2.24
CA ASP A 527 -24.11 31.56 3.34
C ASP A 527 -22.82 30.72 3.15
N ILE A 528 -22.18 30.81 1.99
CA ILE A 528 -21.03 30.02 1.61
C ILE A 528 -19.89 30.89 1.06
N GLU A 529 -18.66 30.59 1.50
CA GLU A 529 -17.43 30.99 0.86
C GLU A 529 -16.82 29.75 0.17
N VAL A 530 -16.46 29.89 -1.11
CA VAL A 530 -15.89 28.79 -1.90
C VAL A 530 -14.47 29.14 -2.31
N SER A 531 -13.50 28.32 -1.92
CA SER A 531 -12.10 28.38 -2.32
C SER A 531 -11.78 27.23 -3.28
N VAL A 532 -10.96 27.51 -4.30
CA VAL A 532 -10.52 26.52 -5.30
C VAL A 532 -9.01 26.37 -5.22
N ILE A 533 -8.53 25.14 -5.17
CA ILE A 533 -7.10 24.80 -5.08
C ILE A 533 -6.78 23.72 -6.10
N ASN A 534 -5.67 23.90 -6.84
CA ASN A 534 -5.10 22.83 -7.64
C ASN A 534 -4.30 21.89 -6.73
N GLY A 535 -4.80 20.69 -6.49
CA GLY A 535 -4.09 19.70 -5.68
C GLY A 535 -3.20 18.76 -6.50
N GLY A 536 -3.53 18.55 -7.77
CA GLY A 536 -2.84 17.60 -8.65
C GLY A 536 -2.87 16.15 -8.17
N GLN A 537 -3.77 15.83 -7.22
CA GLN A 537 -3.87 14.48 -6.64
C GLN A 537 -4.37 13.45 -7.67
N PRO A 538 -3.83 12.21 -7.61
CA PRO A 538 -4.35 11.11 -8.43
C PRO A 538 -5.68 10.57 -7.86
N VAL A 539 -6.41 9.80 -8.66
CA VAL A 539 -7.62 9.04 -8.27
C VAL A 539 -8.85 9.90 -8.00
N TYR A 540 -8.71 11.01 -7.31
CA TYR A 540 -9.82 11.90 -6.98
C TYR A 540 -9.88 13.10 -7.90
N TYR A 541 -10.97 13.21 -8.65
CA TYR A 541 -11.28 14.43 -9.43
C TYR A 541 -11.46 15.65 -8.51
N PHE A 542 -12.17 15.43 -7.38
CA PHE A 542 -12.32 16.45 -6.36
C PHE A 542 -12.17 15.87 -4.95
N ILE A 543 -11.44 16.59 -4.12
CA ILE A 543 -11.46 16.49 -2.67
C ILE A 543 -12.13 17.76 -2.15
N ILE A 544 -13.18 17.60 -1.35
CA ILE A 544 -14.05 18.72 -0.93
C ILE A 544 -14.00 18.80 0.60
N SER A 545 -13.60 19.96 1.13
CA SER A 545 -13.75 20.30 2.54
C SER A 545 -15.03 21.10 2.75
N VAL A 546 -15.74 20.78 3.80
CA VAL A 546 -16.90 21.57 4.26
C VAL A 546 -16.75 21.82 5.75
N GLU A 547 -16.68 23.11 6.11
CA GLU A 547 -16.41 23.62 7.46
C GLU A 547 -17.45 24.63 7.93
#